data_e4ba81aebebbf774e99d8a7c090c176e
#
_entry.id   e4ba81aebebbf774e99d8a7c090c176e
#
_cell.length_a   1.000
_cell.length_b   1.000
_cell.length_c   1.000
_cell.angle_alpha   90.00
_cell.angle_beta   90.00
_cell.angle_gamma   90.00
#
_symmetry.space_group_name_H-M   'P 1'
#
loop_
_entity.id
_entity.type
_entity.pdbx_description
1 polymer ?
#
loop_
_entity_poly.entity_id
_entity_poly.type
_entity_poly.pdbx_seq_one_letter_code
_entity_poly.pdbx_strand_id
1 'polypeptide(L)'
;MSKPSAYSLSAHNSLKQLAEKNASTGLIKKFDSDSDRVNRYTFDLGAFSLDLSKTHIDSTLVQAYTQIAKDIDFGSNRSQFLNGFPINATENRPVLHTLLRQDEAAFGEKLDPKVAKQAVDSRAAFKAQIIQINNRISRSDHPITD
;
A
#
# COMPACT_ATOMS: atom_id res chain seq x y z
N MET A 1 4.60 -16.55 -17.42
CA MET A 1 4.53 -15.82 -16.13
C MET A 1 5.86 -16.03 -15.43
N SER A 2 6.67 -14.98 -15.31
CA SER A 2 7.90 -15.05 -14.51
C SER A 2 7.49 -15.22 -13.04
N LYS A 3 8.08 -16.23 -12.37
CA LYS A 3 7.98 -16.32 -10.90
C LYS A 3 8.43 -14.98 -10.33
N PRO A 4 7.70 -14.42 -9.32
CA PRO A 4 8.22 -13.26 -8.62
C PRO A 4 9.63 -13.59 -8.16
N SER A 5 10.58 -12.71 -8.48
CA SER A 5 11.97 -12.89 -8.03
C SER A 5 11.91 -13.00 -6.52
N ALA A 6 12.35 -14.12 -5.98
CA ALA A 6 12.35 -14.31 -4.54
C ALA A 6 13.23 -13.21 -3.96
N TYR A 7 12.65 -12.41 -3.05
CA TYR A 7 13.38 -11.48 -2.20
C TYR A 7 14.54 -12.28 -1.56
N SER A 8 15.75 -12.01 -1.98
CA SER A 8 16.88 -12.84 -1.56
C SER A 8 17.15 -12.62 -0.07
N LEU A 9 17.43 -13.70 0.64
CA LEU A 9 17.81 -13.62 2.06
C LEU A 9 19.01 -12.70 2.28
N SER A 10 19.93 -12.64 1.30
CA SER A 10 21.08 -11.73 1.35
C SER A 10 20.67 -10.26 1.27
N ALA A 11 19.73 -9.88 0.41
CA ALA A 11 19.20 -8.52 0.33
C ALA A 11 18.49 -8.13 1.63
N HIS A 12 17.72 -9.05 2.23
CA HIS A 12 17.10 -8.83 3.53
C HIS A 12 18.13 -8.57 4.63
N ASN A 13 19.16 -9.40 4.74
CA ASN A 13 20.20 -9.25 5.75
C ASN A 13 20.98 -7.95 5.57
N SER A 14 21.29 -7.57 4.33
CA SER A 14 21.95 -6.29 4.04
C SER A 14 21.08 -5.10 4.45
N LEU A 15 19.79 -5.13 4.16
CA LEU A 15 18.86 -4.07 4.57
C LEU A 15 18.76 -3.99 6.09
N LYS A 16 18.68 -5.13 6.78
CA LYS A 16 18.63 -5.19 8.24
C LYS A 16 19.88 -4.55 8.87
N GLN A 17 21.07 -4.89 8.39
CA GLN A 17 22.31 -4.29 8.86
C GLN A 17 22.37 -2.77 8.64
N LEU A 18 21.91 -2.29 7.47
CA LEU A 18 21.81 -0.87 7.19
C LEU A 18 20.82 -0.18 8.12
N ALA A 19 19.68 -0.79 8.38
CA ALA A 19 18.67 -0.24 9.28
C ALA A 19 19.17 -0.15 10.72
N GLU A 20 19.86 -1.19 11.22
CA GLU A 20 20.47 -1.21 12.56
C GLU A 20 21.56 -0.14 12.69
N LYS A 21 22.43 -0.01 11.69
CA LYS A 21 23.45 1.05 11.64
C LYS A 21 22.81 2.44 11.65
N ASN A 22 21.75 2.64 10.90
CA ASN A 22 21.03 3.91 10.84
C ASN A 22 20.31 4.24 12.16
N ALA A 23 19.71 3.23 12.80
CA ALA A 23 19.04 3.38 14.08
C ALA A 23 20.01 3.74 15.22
N SER A 24 21.25 3.25 15.16
CA SER A 24 22.30 3.57 16.15
C SER A 24 22.79 5.03 16.08
N THR A 25 22.55 5.71 14.95
CA THR A 25 22.84 7.13 14.81
C THR A 25 21.66 7.93 15.33
N GLY A 26 21.83 8.69 16.42
CA GLY A 26 20.75 9.49 17.00
C GLY A 26 20.18 10.52 16.00
N LEU A 27 18.88 10.78 16.07
CA LEU A 27 18.19 11.73 15.18
C LEU A 27 18.82 13.13 15.19
N ILE A 28 19.25 13.63 16.35
CA ILE A 28 19.94 14.92 16.48
C ILE A 28 21.13 14.99 15.54
N LYS A 29 22.00 13.97 15.56
CA LYS A 29 23.16 13.92 14.67
C LYS A 29 22.79 13.90 13.18
N LYS A 30 21.65 13.28 12.83
CA LYS A 30 21.15 13.28 11.44
C LYS A 30 20.70 14.67 10.99
N PHE A 31 20.10 15.45 11.89
CA PHE A 31 19.74 16.84 11.61
C PHE A 31 20.99 17.75 11.57
N ASP A 32 21.95 17.57 12.47
CA ASP A 32 23.19 18.33 12.49
C ASP A 32 24.02 18.10 11.20
N SER A 33 23.99 16.91 10.66
CA SER A 33 24.74 16.54 9.45
C SER A 33 24.02 16.84 8.12
N ASP A 34 22.73 17.17 8.17
CA ASP A 34 21.88 17.39 6.97
C ASP A 34 20.87 18.49 7.26
N SER A 35 21.28 19.74 7.05
CA SER A 35 20.44 20.93 7.27
C SER A 35 19.21 20.99 6.36
N ASP A 36 19.24 20.28 5.21
CA ASP A 36 18.14 20.21 4.26
C ASP A 36 17.24 18.97 4.47
N ARG A 37 17.42 18.27 5.58
CA ARG A 37 16.76 17.01 5.88
C ARG A 37 15.23 17.11 5.83
N VAL A 38 14.65 18.18 6.35
CA VAL A 38 13.20 18.38 6.36
C VAL A 38 12.67 18.43 4.92
N ASN A 39 13.25 19.28 4.07
CA ASN A 39 12.82 19.42 2.68
C ASN A 39 13.03 18.12 1.89
N ARG A 40 14.13 17.43 2.14
CA ARG A 40 14.47 16.19 1.42
C ARG A 40 13.54 15.03 1.71
N TYR A 41 13.01 14.96 2.91
CA TYR A 41 12.19 13.84 3.39
C TYR A 41 10.74 14.22 3.72
N THR A 42 10.30 15.38 3.26
CA THR A 42 8.89 15.80 3.30
C THR A 42 8.32 15.78 1.88
N PHE A 43 7.18 15.14 1.70
CA PHE A 43 6.53 14.95 0.41
C PHE A 43 5.09 15.44 0.49
N ASP A 44 4.72 16.36 -0.40
CA ASP A 44 3.34 16.79 -0.56
C ASP A 44 2.59 15.81 -1.46
N LEU A 45 1.50 15.26 -0.94
CA LEU A 45 0.68 14.25 -1.60
C LEU A 45 -0.76 14.75 -1.80
N GLY A 46 -0.91 16.04 -2.10
CA GLY A 46 -2.18 16.68 -2.32
C GLY A 46 -2.88 17.06 -1.00
N ALA A 47 -3.87 16.26 -0.57
CA ALA A 47 -4.62 16.55 0.64
C ALA A 47 -3.84 16.33 1.96
N PHE A 48 -2.67 15.71 1.91
CA PHE A 48 -1.81 15.46 3.08
C PHE A 48 -0.33 15.54 2.72
N SER A 49 0.49 15.79 3.72
CA SER A 49 1.94 15.82 3.62
C SER A 49 2.54 14.67 4.44
N LEU A 50 3.53 13.98 3.87
CA LEU A 50 4.26 12.89 4.51
C LEU A 50 5.64 13.40 4.94
N ASP A 51 5.86 13.59 6.24
CA ASP A 51 7.15 13.97 6.82
C ASP A 51 7.89 12.75 7.38
N LEU A 52 8.93 12.30 6.68
CA LEU A 52 9.83 11.24 7.11
C LEU A 52 11.13 11.78 7.72
N SER A 53 11.31 13.10 7.86
CA SER A 53 12.54 13.70 8.35
C SER A 53 12.90 13.26 9.78
N LYS A 54 11.89 12.94 10.61
CA LYS A 54 12.03 12.48 12.00
C LYS A 54 12.15 10.96 12.14
N THR A 55 12.39 10.27 11.07
CA THR A 55 12.68 8.83 11.07
C THR A 55 14.19 8.59 10.93
N HIS A 56 14.65 7.36 11.07
CA HIS A 56 16.06 7.00 10.86
C HIS A 56 16.45 6.84 9.37
N ILE A 57 15.58 7.23 8.44
CA ILE A 57 15.85 7.13 7.00
C ILE A 57 17.01 8.04 6.60
N ASP A 58 17.81 7.57 5.64
CA ASP A 58 18.83 8.35 4.94
C ASP A 58 18.94 7.91 3.48
N SER A 59 19.80 8.58 2.71
CA SER A 59 19.99 8.28 1.28
C SER A 59 20.43 6.83 1.04
N THR A 60 21.22 6.24 1.92
CA THR A 60 21.71 4.86 1.78
C THR A 60 20.54 3.87 1.92
N LEU A 61 19.67 4.08 2.91
CA LEU A 61 18.44 3.27 3.06
C LEU A 61 17.48 3.44 1.88
N VAL A 62 17.27 4.67 1.41
CA VAL A 62 16.44 4.94 0.24
C VAL A 62 16.97 4.20 -1.00
N GLN A 63 18.29 4.23 -1.23
CA GLN A 63 18.90 3.51 -2.34
C GLN A 63 18.71 1.99 -2.20
N ALA A 64 18.92 1.43 -1.00
CA ALA A 64 18.72 0.01 -0.75
C ALA A 64 17.26 -0.43 -0.98
N TYR A 65 16.28 0.32 -0.48
CA TYR A 65 14.86 0.06 -0.76
C TYR A 65 14.53 0.18 -2.24
N THR A 66 15.09 1.19 -2.92
CA THR A 66 14.89 1.37 -4.37
C THR A 66 15.45 0.20 -5.16
N GLN A 67 16.61 -0.30 -4.77
CA GLN A 67 17.20 -1.47 -5.44
C GLN A 67 16.34 -2.72 -5.23
N ILE A 68 15.89 -2.98 -4.00
CA ILE A 68 14.98 -4.09 -3.71
C ILE A 68 13.69 -3.98 -4.53
N ALA A 69 13.11 -2.78 -4.62
CA ALA A 69 11.90 -2.55 -5.41
C ALA A 69 12.11 -2.87 -6.91
N LYS A 70 13.31 -2.60 -7.45
CA LYS A 70 13.68 -2.99 -8.81
C LYS A 70 13.84 -4.51 -8.94
N ASP A 71 14.54 -5.13 -8.00
CA ASP A 71 14.83 -6.58 -8.03
C ASP A 71 13.56 -7.44 -7.97
N ILE A 72 12.54 -6.97 -7.24
CA ILE A 72 11.23 -7.64 -7.17
C ILE A 72 10.24 -7.19 -8.26
N ASP A 73 10.67 -6.36 -9.22
CA ASP A 73 9.80 -5.77 -10.25
C ASP A 73 8.53 -5.13 -9.65
N PHE A 74 8.74 -4.31 -8.60
CA PHE A 74 7.64 -3.70 -7.85
C PHE A 74 6.67 -2.92 -8.76
N GLY A 75 7.17 -2.25 -9.79
CA GLY A 75 6.35 -1.48 -10.73
C GLY A 75 5.33 -2.35 -11.46
N SER A 76 5.76 -3.48 -12.01
CA SER A 76 4.89 -4.43 -12.69
C SER A 76 3.92 -5.11 -11.70
N ASN A 77 4.41 -5.57 -10.56
CA ASN A 77 3.58 -6.20 -9.53
C ASN A 77 2.51 -5.23 -9.00
N ARG A 78 2.86 -3.97 -8.77
CA ARG A 78 1.90 -2.92 -8.40
C ARG A 78 0.85 -2.70 -9.49
N SER A 79 1.27 -2.64 -10.75
CA SER A 79 0.35 -2.47 -11.88
C SER A 79 -0.62 -3.66 -11.97
N GLN A 80 -0.12 -4.88 -11.84
CA GLN A 80 -0.97 -6.08 -11.83
C GLN A 80 -1.97 -6.05 -10.66
N PHE A 81 -1.52 -5.69 -9.46
CA PHE A 81 -2.38 -5.54 -8.29
C PHE A 81 -3.52 -4.53 -8.51
N LEU A 82 -3.20 -3.35 -9.04
CA LEU A 82 -4.18 -2.29 -9.29
C LEU A 82 -5.16 -2.62 -10.43
N ASN A 83 -4.75 -3.47 -11.37
CA ASN A 83 -5.58 -3.90 -12.50
C ASN A 83 -6.29 -5.24 -12.26
N GLY A 84 -6.34 -5.73 -11.02
CA GLY A 84 -7.08 -6.94 -10.65
C GLY A 84 -6.57 -8.22 -11.29
N PHE A 85 -5.27 -8.31 -11.59
CA PHE A 85 -4.67 -9.57 -12.01
C PHE A 85 -4.60 -10.56 -10.84
N PRO A 86 -4.61 -11.88 -11.09
CA PRO A 86 -4.53 -12.90 -10.05
C PRO A 86 -3.10 -13.00 -9.49
N ILE A 87 -2.73 -12.04 -8.64
CA ILE A 87 -1.40 -11.97 -8.01
C ILE A 87 -1.28 -12.84 -6.76
N ASN A 88 -2.39 -13.29 -6.19
CA ASN A 88 -2.38 -14.25 -5.10
C ASN A 88 -2.04 -15.63 -5.67
N ALA A 89 -0.76 -16.00 -5.60
CA ALA A 89 -0.24 -17.23 -6.18
C ALA A 89 -0.78 -18.52 -5.53
N THR A 90 -1.26 -18.44 -4.29
CA THR A 90 -1.78 -19.60 -3.55
C THR A 90 -3.21 -19.94 -3.94
N GLU A 91 -4.03 -18.94 -4.21
CA GLU A 91 -5.45 -19.09 -4.54
C GLU A 91 -5.76 -18.80 -6.01
N ASN A 92 -4.79 -18.34 -6.77
CA ASN A 92 -4.94 -17.87 -8.15
C ASN A 92 -6.11 -16.87 -8.31
N ARG A 93 -6.21 -15.93 -7.38
CA ARG A 93 -7.29 -14.92 -7.34
C ARG A 93 -6.76 -13.51 -7.42
N PRO A 94 -7.55 -12.58 -8.02
CA PRO A 94 -7.28 -11.16 -7.91
C PRO A 94 -7.53 -10.67 -6.48
N VAL A 95 -6.78 -9.65 -6.08
CA VAL A 95 -7.01 -8.92 -4.83
C VAL A 95 -7.87 -7.70 -5.15
N LEU A 96 -9.12 -7.71 -4.74
CA LEU A 96 -10.12 -6.71 -5.15
C LEU A 96 -10.19 -5.46 -4.27
N HIS A 97 -9.39 -5.36 -3.22
CA HIS A 97 -9.49 -4.26 -2.23
C HIS A 97 -9.37 -2.87 -2.84
N THR A 98 -8.54 -2.71 -3.86
CA THR A 98 -8.38 -1.44 -4.59
C THR A 98 -9.58 -1.14 -5.46
N LEU A 99 -10.08 -2.14 -6.19
CA LEU A 99 -11.22 -2.00 -7.11
C LEU A 99 -12.53 -1.73 -6.36
N LEU A 100 -12.70 -2.30 -5.16
CA LEU A 100 -13.88 -2.07 -4.32
C LEU A 100 -13.98 -0.61 -3.82
N ARG A 101 -12.88 0.13 -3.84
CA ARG A 101 -12.79 1.54 -3.39
C ARG A 101 -12.69 2.55 -4.51
N GLN A 102 -12.52 2.10 -5.75
CA GLN A 102 -12.45 2.98 -6.93
C GLN A 102 -13.83 3.15 -7.56
N ASP A 103 -14.07 4.29 -8.17
CA ASP A 103 -15.21 4.44 -9.07
C ASP A 103 -15.00 3.62 -10.34
N GLU A 104 -16.10 3.15 -10.94
CA GLU A 104 -16.03 2.33 -12.16
C GLU A 104 -15.34 3.06 -13.31
N ALA A 105 -15.52 4.39 -13.39
CA ALA A 105 -14.86 5.23 -14.37
C ALA A 105 -13.32 5.29 -14.20
N ALA A 106 -12.81 4.90 -13.01
CA ALA A 106 -11.39 4.85 -12.73
C ALA A 106 -10.78 3.44 -12.97
N PHE A 107 -11.58 2.47 -13.39
CA PHE A 107 -11.08 1.15 -13.75
C PHE A 107 -10.20 1.26 -14.99
N GLY A 108 -8.97 0.72 -14.91
CA GLY A 108 -8.03 0.77 -16.01
C GLY A 108 -8.51 -0.08 -17.22
N GLU A 109 -8.16 0.34 -18.42
CA GLU A 109 -8.48 -0.37 -19.68
C GLU A 109 -7.99 -1.83 -19.71
N LYS A 110 -6.99 -2.15 -18.88
CA LYS A 110 -6.41 -3.50 -18.78
C LYS A 110 -7.13 -4.41 -17.78
N LEU A 111 -8.15 -3.90 -17.09
CA LEU A 111 -8.91 -4.69 -16.13
C LEU A 111 -9.79 -5.70 -16.87
N ASP A 112 -9.71 -6.98 -16.46
CA ASP A 112 -10.59 -8.03 -17.00
C ASP A 112 -12.06 -7.66 -16.72
N PRO A 113 -12.93 -7.64 -17.74
CA PRO A 113 -14.34 -7.29 -17.57
C PRO A 113 -15.08 -8.15 -16.54
N LYS A 114 -14.70 -9.41 -16.36
CA LYS A 114 -15.28 -10.29 -15.32
C LYS A 114 -14.89 -9.84 -13.93
N VAL A 115 -13.63 -9.43 -13.76
CA VAL A 115 -13.11 -8.90 -12.48
C VAL A 115 -13.76 -7.56 -12.17
N ALA A 116 -13.92 -6.68 -13.18
CA ALA A 116 -14.64 -5.43 -13.05
C ALA A 116 -16.08 -5.66 -12.56
N LYS A 117 -16.80 -6.55 -13.24
CA LYS A 117 -18.17 -6.91 -12.86
C LYS A 117 -18.24 -7.47 -11.45
N GLN A 118 -17.33 -8.36 -11.08
CA GLN A 118 -17.28 -8.92 -9.72
C GLN A 118 -17.09 -7.84 -8.67
N ALA A 119 -16.24 -6.84 -8.92
CA ALA A 119 -16.04 -5.72 -7.99
C ALA A 119 -17.30 -4.87 -7.83
N VAL A 120 -18.00 -4.57 -8.94
CA VAL A 120 -19.26 -3.82 -8.96
C VAL A 120 -20.35 -4.57 -8.19
N ASP A 121 -20.57 -5.84 -8.52
CA ASP A 121 -21.59 -6.69 -7.88
C ASP A 121 -21.32 -6.82 -6.36
N SER A 122 -20.07 -7.03 -5.95
CA SER A 122 -19.67 -7.12 -4.54
C SER A 122 -19.94 -5.82 -3.79
N ARG A 123 -19.67 -4.66 -4.42
CA ARG A 123 -19.96 -3.35 -3.83
C ARG A 123 -21.45 -3.10 -3.67
N ALA A 124 -22.24 -3.47 -4.67
CA ALA A 124 -23.70 -3.35 -4.61
C ALA A 124 -24.28 -4.25 -3.49
N ALA A 125 -23.85 -5.49 -3.39
CA ALA A 125 -24.25 -6.41 -2.32
C ALA A 125 -23.88 -5.86 -0.93
N PHE A 126 -22.68 -5.31 -0.76
CA PHE A 126 -22.25 -4.71 0.50
C PHE A 126 -23.08 -3.50 0.89
N LYS A 127 -23.38 -2.60 -0.06
CA LYS A 127 -24.28 -1.47 0.18
C LYS A 127 -25.68 -1.93 0.62
N ALA A 128 -26.22 -2.95 -0.03
CA ALA A 128 -27.53 -3.49 0.34
C ALA A 128 -27.54 -4.06 1.76
N GLN A 129 -26.47 -4.75 2.17
CA GLN A 129 -26.32 -5.26 3.54
C GLN A 129 -26.26 -4.12 4.58
N ILE A 130 -25.48 -3.07 4.30
CA ILE A 130 -25.40 -1.90 5.19
C ILE A 130 -26.78 -1.26 5.37
N ILE A 131 -27.52 -1.06 4.29
CA ILE A 131 -28.88 -0.50 4.36
C ILE A 131 -29.80 -1.39 5.21
N GLN A 132 -29.72 -2.72 5.06
CA GLN A 132 -30.52 -3.64 5.87
C GLN A 132 -30.15 -3.56 7.36
N ILE A 133 -28.85 -3.49 7.68
CA ILE A 133 -28.36 -3.35 9.06
C ILE A 133 -28.86 -2.03 9.65
N ASN A 134 -28.67 -0.91 8.95
CA ASN A 134 -29.15 0.39 9.40
C ASN A 134 -30.65 0.42 9.64
N ASN A 135 -31.44 -0.19 8.75
CA ASN A 135 -32.87 -0.29 8.91
C ASN A 135 -33.29 -1.16 10.12
N ARG A 136 -32.50 -2.19 10.46
CA ARG A 136 -32.73 -3.01 11.67
C ARG A 136 -32.40 -2.22 12.94
N ILE A 137 -31.27 -1.53 12.95
CA ILE A 137 -30.84 -0.69 14.09
C ILE A 137 -31.88 0.42 14.34
N SER A 138 -32.33 1.11 13.27
CA SER A 138 -33.32 2.19 13.38
C SER A 138 -34.72 1.73 13.81
N ARG A 139 -35.01 0.43 13.70
CA ARG A 139 -36.27 -0.17 14.15
C ARG A 139 -36.18 -0.85 15.50
N SER A 140 -34.97 -0.98 16.06
CA SER A 140 -34.79 -1.55 17.39
C SER A 140 -35.19 -0.51 18.44
N ASP A 141 -36.05 -0.88 19.38
CA ASP A 141 -36.46 -0.05 20.52
C ASP A 141 -35.33 0.14 21.57
N HIS A 142 -34.15 -0.35 21.27
CA HIS A 142 -32.94 -0.13 22.08
C HIS A 142 -32.02 0.87 21.36
N PRO A 143 -32.12 2.19 21.70
CA PRO A 143 -31.13 3.14 21.24
C PRO A 143 -29.77 2.71 21.79
N ILE A 144 -28.75 2.70 20.91
CA ILE A 144 -27.35 2.59 21.35
C ILE A 144 -27.10 3.81 22.22
N THR A 145 -27.12 3.64 23.52
CA THR A 145 -26.69 4.70 24.46
C THR A 145 -25.18 4.70 24.47
N ASP A 146 -24.60 5.86 24.19
CA ASP A 146 -23.16 6.12 24.28
C ASP A 146 -22.61 5.79 25.67
#